data_ccb812b0a8e5d8b241da5aa71db96326
#
_entry.id   ccb812b0a8e5d8b241da5aa71db96326
#
_cell.length_a   1.000
_cell.length_b   1.000
_cell.length_c   1.000
_cell.angle_alpha   90.00
_cell.angle_beta   90.00
_cell.angle_gamma   90.00
#
_symmetry.space_group_name_H-M   'P 1'
#
loop_
_entity.id
_entity.type
_entity.pdbx_description
1 polymer ?
#
loop_
_entity_poly.entity_id
_entity_poly.type
_entity_poly.pdbx_seq_one_letter_code
_entity_poly.pdbx_strand_id
1 'polypeptide(L)'
;FVTSFDLAVLNLEGTVTGNESLSLKDKNILRFTFEPIALDAVFNTGFDIVSLSNNHTSDFGREGFLETTKNLEARNLKYFGDYFNESETLVVEKKGLKIAFVGFNEFAYKNFDQVLERIKKASNENDVVFVFAHFGEEYKDFGNSFQQKNARMFIDSGADAVIGAHPHVVQNIEIYK
;
A
#
# COMPACT_ATOMS: atom_id res chain seq x y z
N PHE A 1 -7.99 13.72 -14.75
CA PHE A 1 -7.51 12.38 -15.21
C PHE A 1 -7.88 11.31 -14.19
N VAL A 2 -7.51 11.43 -12.90
CA VAL A 2 -7.81 10.42 -11.87
C VAL A 2 -9.32 10.18 -11.72
N THR A 3 -10.12 11.22 -11.76
CA THR A 3 -11.59 11.16 -11.64
C THR A 3 -12.31 10.41 -12.77
N SER A 4 -11.60 10.02 -13.83
CA SER A 4 -12.18 9.22 -14.93
C SER A 4 -12.17 7.70 -14.66
N PHE A 5 -11.52 7.26 -13.59
CA PHE A 5 -11.44 5.86 -13.21
C PHE A 5 -12.52 5.50 -12.18
N ASP A 6 -12.88 4.22 -12.12
CA ASP A 6 -13.86 3.72 -11.16
C ASP A 6 -13.33 3.67 -9.74
N LEU A 7 -12.05 3.34 -9.59
CA LEU A 7 -11.30 3.37 -8.33
C LEU A 7 -9.88 3.88 -8.62
N ALA A 8 -9.41 4.77 -7.77
CA ALA A 8 -8.04 5.26 -7.80
C ALA A 8 -7.35 4.97 -6.48
N VAL A 9 -6.19 4.32 -6.56
CA VAL A 9 -5.39 3.90 -5.41
C VAL A 9 -4.04 4.59 -5.43
N LEU A 10 -3.57 5.04 -4.28
CA LEU A 10 -2.31 5.75 -4.10
C LEU A 10 -1.48 5.04 -3.01
N ASN A 11 -0.16 4.95 -3.17
CA ASN A 11 0.77 4.63 -2.10
C ASN A 11 1.09 5.91 -1.32
N LEU A 12 0.71 5.96 -0.03
CA LEU A 12 1.05 7.06 0.87
C LEU A 12 2.29 6.68 1.68
N GLU A 13 3.45 7.09 1.18
CA GLU A 13 4.74 6.72 1.76
C GLU A 13 5.18 7.73 2.81
N GLY A 14 4.65 7.56 4.00
CA GLY A 14 4.83 8.41 5.16
C GLY A 14 3.62 8.40 6.07
N THR A 15 3.73 9.05 7.22
CA THR A 15 2.60 9.30 8.11
C THR A 15 1.90 10.62 7.76
N VAL A 16 0.71 10.84 8.30
CA VAL A 16 0.00 12.13 8.22
C VAL A 16 -0.31 12.59 9.63
N THR A 17 0.50 13.49 10.14
CA THR A 17 0.45 13.92 11.55
C THR A 17 0.69 15.41 11.69
N GLY A 18 0.46 15.95 12.88
CA GLY A 18 0.88 17.31 13.26
C GLY A 18 2.37 17.45 13.57
N ASN A 19 3.16 16.36 13.46
CA ASN A 19 4.60 16.41 13.67
C ASN A 19 5.32 17.00 12.46
N GLU A 20 6.55 17.47 12.66
CA GLU A 20 7.43 17.88 11.57
C GLU A 20 8.23 16.68 11.03
N SER A 21 8.38 16.58 9.71
CA SER A 21 9.28 15.60 9.09
C SER A 21 10.72 15.81 9.54
N LEU A 22 11.33 14.80 10.14
CA LEU A 22 12.68 14.90 10.66
C LEU A 22 13.73 14.98 9.55
N SER A 23 13.46 14.41 8.39
CA SER A 23 14.30 14.50 7.19
C SER A 23 14.51 15.94 6.68
N LEU A 24 13.61 16.87 7.02
CA LEU A 24 13.80 18.29 6.72
C LEU A 24 14.86 18.95 7.60
N LYS A 25 15.13 18.39 8.79
CA LYS A 25 16.11 18.88 9.75
C LYS A 25 17.46 18.17 9.60
N ASP A 26 17.41 16.87 9.35
CA ASP A 26 18.61 16.04 9.12
C ASP A 26 18.32 15.01 8.03
N LYS A 27 18.97 15.16 6.88
CA LYS A 27 18.82 14.28 5.72
C LYS A 27 19.24 12.82 5.96
N ASN A 28 19.90 12.53 7.07
CA ASN A 28 20.26 11.17 7.46
C ASN A 28 19.14 10.48 8.26
N ILE A 29 18.10 11.22 8.66
CA ILE A 29 16.95 10.70 9.39
C ILE A 29 15.78 10.64 8.41
N LEU A 30 15.57 9.45 7.84
CA LEU A 30 14.47 9.20 6.89
C LEU A 30 13.18 8.89 7.67
N ARG A 31 12.55 9.93 8.21
CA ARG A 31 11.23 9.87 8.84
C ARG A 31 10.33 10.92 8.24
N PHE A 32 9.30 10.46 7.56
CA PHE A 32 8.42 11.30 6.76
C PHE A 32 7.04 11.43 7.40
N THR A 33 6.56 12.65 7.41
CA THR A 33 5.15 12.93 7.71
C THR A 33 4.67 14.10 6.85
N PHE A 34 3.42 14.05 6.47
CA PHE A 34 2.73 15.12 5.75
C PHE A 34 1.77 15.83 6.72
N GLU A 35 1.59 17.11 6.52
CA GLU A 35 0.54 17.83 7.23
C GLU A 35 -0.84 17.28 6.83
N PRO A 36 -1.82 17.22 7.76
CA PRO A 36 -3.16 16.68 7.46
C PRO A 36 -3.85 17.33 6.25
N ILE A 37 -3.55 18.59 5.95
CA ILE A 37 -4.09 19.31 4.79
C ILE A 37 -3.66 18.70 3.45
N ALA A 38 -2.53 17.96 3.40
CA ALA A 38 -2.09 17.29 2.18
C ALA A 38 -3.12 16.26 1.68
N LEU A 39 -3.89 15.66 2.60
CA LEU A 39 -4.97 14.72 2.23
C LEU A 39 -6.13 15.40 1.51
N ASP A 40 -6.32 16.70 1.65
CA ASP A 40 -7.34 17.44 0.91
C ASP A 40 -6.98 17.45 -0.59
N ALA A 41 -5.69 17.54 -0.92
CA ALA A 41 -5.24 17.42 -2.32
C ALA A 41 -5.45 15.99 -2.85
N VAL A 42 -5.17 14.96 -2.05
CA VAL A 42 -5.41 13.56 -2.40
C VAL A 42 -6.90 13.34 -2.71
N PHE A 43 -7.78 13.74 -1.80
CA PHE A 43 -9.22 13.60 -1.96
C PHE A 43 -9.75 14.40 -3.16
N ASN A 44 -9.39 15.67 -3.28
CA ASN A 44 -9.85 16.54 -4.35
C ASN A 44 -9.34 16.12 -5.75
N THR A 45 -8.22 15.40 -5.81
CA THR A 45 -7.71 14.84 -7.07
C THR A 45 -8.52 13.60 -7.51
N GLY A 46 -9.30 12.99 -6.61
CA GLY A 46 -10.19 11.87 -6.89
C GLY A 46 -9.60 10.50 -6.55
N PHE A 47 -8.63 10.44 -5.63
CA PHE A 47 -8.21 9.16 -5.06
C PHE A 47 -9.24 8.68 -4.03
N ASP A 48 -9.54 7.37 -4.09
CA ASP A 48 -10.52 6.70 -3.23
C ASP A 48 -9.87 5.93 -2.10
N ILE A 49 -8.71 5.35 -2.37
CA ILE A 49 -8.04 4.36 -1.52
C ILE A 49 -6.56 4.71 -1.37
N VAL A 50 -6.05 4.51 -0.17
CA VAL A 50 -4.65 4.73 0.17
C VAL A 50 -4.01 3.44 0.65
N SER A 51 -2.88 3.05 0.05
CA SER A 51 -2.02 2.01 0.60
C SER A 51 -1.10 2.59 1.67
N LEU A 52 -1.15 2.01 2.86
CA LEU A 52 -0.23 2.25 3.96
C LEU A 52 0.81 1.11 4.11
N SER A 53 0.86 0.20 3.12
CA SER A 53 1.75 -0.96 3.17
C SER A 53 3.14 -0.59 2.65
N ASN A 54 3.87 0.23 3.42
CA ASN A 54 5.21 0.69 3.05
C ASN A 54 6.12 0.86 4.28
N ASN A 55 7.42 1.07 4.06
CA ASN A 55 8.44 1.19 5.09
C ASN A 55 8.31 2.46 5.95
N HIS A 56 7.60 3.50 5.48
CA HIS A 56 7.44 4.78 6.18
C HIS A 56 6.12 4.91 6.96
N THR A 57 5.27 3.90 6.92
CA THR A 57 3.99 3.88 7.65
C THR A 57 4.17 3.95 9.17
N SER A 58 5.30 3.46 9.69
CA SER A 58 5.60 3.44 11.13
C SER A 58 6.62 4.49 11.58
N ASP A 59 6.95 5.47 10.78
CA ASP A 59 8.01 6.45 11.05
C ASP A 59 7.81 7.23 12.37
N PHE A 60 6.56 7.46 12.76
CA PHE A 60 6.17 8.07 14.03
C PHE A 60 5.51 7.07 14.98
N GLY A 61 5.85 5.77 14.84
CA GLY A 61 5.35 4.70 15.70
C GLY A 61 3.85 4.49 15.58
N ARG A 62 3.30 3.77 16.57
CA ARG A 62 1.87 3.46 16.60
C ARG A 62 0.98 4.71 16.69
N GLU A 63 1.42 5.71 17.43
CA GLU A 63 0.66 6.96 17.59
C GLU A 63 0.54 7.71 16.25
N GLY A 64 1.65 7.84 15.51
CA GLY A 64 1.64 8.44 14.18
C GLY A 64 0.79 7.66 13.17
N PHE A 65 0.80 6.33 13.24
CA PHE A 65 -0.10 5.49 12.44
C PHE A 65 -1.58 5.75 12.76
N LEU A 66 -1.95 5.76 14.04
CA LEU A 66 -3.34 6.02 14.47
C LEU A 66 -3.80 7.44 14.11
N GLU A 67 -2.91 8.42 14.18
CA GLU A 67 -3.22 9.78 13.74
C GLU A 67 -3.42 9.82 12.21
N THR A 68 -2.58 9.10 11.45
CA THR A 68 -2.70 8.97 10.00
C THR A 68 -4.05 8.38 9.59
N THR A 69 -4.44 7.26 10.18
CA THR A 69 -5.72 6.59 9.86
C THR A 69 -6.91 7.48 10.21
N LYS A 70 -6.87 8.16 11.37
CA LYS A 70 -7.90 9.14 11.76
C LYS A 70 -8.01 10.28 10.75
N ASN A 71 -6.89 10.80 10.24
CA ASN A 71 -6.88 11.86 9.24
C ASN A 71 -7.42 11.40 7.89
N LEU A 72 -7.18 10.15 7.49
CA LEU A 72 -7.76 9.52 6.31
C LEU A 72 -9.29 9.36 6.44
N GLU A 73 -9.74 8.80 7.57
CA GLU A 73 -11.16 8.58 7.88
C GLU A 73 -11.96 9.90 7.90
N ALA A 74 -11.39 10.97 8.45
CA ALA A 74 -12.00 12.28 8.47
C ALA A 74 -12.27 12.85 7.07
N ARG A 75 -11.63 12.30 6.03
CA ARG A 75 -11.79 12.69 4.62
C ARG A 75 -12.47 11.62 3.77
N ASN A 76 -13.04 10.58 4.40
CA ASN A 76 -13.65 9.44 3.74
C ASN A 76 -12.69 8.69 2.77
N LEU A 77 -11.39 8.80 2.98
CA LEU A 77 -10.38 8.03 2.26
C LEU A 77 -10.27 6.64 2.89
N LYS A 78 -10.49 5.61 2.11
CA LYS A 78 -10.29 4.23 2.55
C LYS A 78 -8.79 3.92 2.55
N TYR A 79 -8.38 2.98 3.39
CA TYR A 79 -6.98 2.56 3.44
C TYR A 79 -6.85 1.07 3.72
N PHE A 80 -5.68 0.52 3.42
CA PHE A 80 -5.26 -0.84 3.75
C PHE A 80 -3.77 -0.88 4.04
N GLY A 81 -3.28 -1.96 4.65
CA GLY A 81 -1.87 -2.14 4.97
C GLY A 81 -1.53 -1.64 6.36
N ASP A 82 -2.21 -2.17 7.39
CA ASP A 82 -1.89 -1.88 8.78
C ASP A 82 -0.56 -2.54 9.17
N TYR A 83 0.45 -1.72 9.46
CA TYR A 83 1.77 -2.15 9.94
C TYR A 83 1.70 -2.91 11.27
N PHE A 84 0.73 -2.59 12.11
CA PHE A 84 0.56 -3.15 13.45
C PHE A 84 -0.44 -4.30 13.52
N ASN A 85 -1.23 -4.50 12.46
CA ASN A 85 -2.20 -5.57 12.32
C ASN A 85 -2.14 -6.16 10.90
N GLU A 86 -1.26 -7.12 10.70
CA GLU A 86 -0.99 -7.75 9.40
C GLU A 86 -2.19 -8.54 8.81
N SER A 87 -3.31 -8.64 9.54
CA SER A 87 -4.46 -9.45 9.10
C SER A 87 -5.46 -8.70 8.23
N GLU A 88 -5.29 -7.40 8.01
CA GLU A 88 -6.31 -6.57 7.38
C GLU A 88 -6.28 -6.61 5.86
N THR A 89 -7.45 -6.89 5.26
CA THR A 89 -7.71 -6.82 3.82
C THR A 89 -8.86 -5.83 3.62
N LEU A 90 -8.64 -4.81 2.80
CA LEU A 90 -9.73 -3.91 2.43
C LEU A 90 -10.55 -4.54 1.32
N VAL A 91 -11.86 -4.60 1.50
CA VAL A 91 -12.80 -4.99 0.45
C VAL A 91 -13.69 -3.81 0.09
N VAL A 92 -13.81 -3.52 -1.19
CA VAL A 92 -14.75 -2.52 -1.72
C VAL A 92 -15.64 -3.15 -2.77
N GLU A 93 -16.88 -2.71 -2.81
CA GLU A 93 -17.80 -3.10 -3.88
C GLU A 93 -17.90 -1.96 -4.91
N LYS A 94 -17.68 -2.27 -6.17
CA LYS A 94 -17.80 -1.31 -7.27
C LYS A 94 -18.38 -1.98 -8.50
N LYS A 95 -19.44 -1.41 -9.03
CA LYS A 95 -20.17 -1.95 -10.21
C LYS A 95 -20.57 -3.43 -10.07
N GLY A 96 -20.93 -3.85 -8.87
CA GLY A 96 -21.34 -5.23 -8.57
C GLY A 96 -20.19 -6.22 -8.40
N LEU A 97 -18.93 -5.77 -8.43
CA LEU A 97 -17.76 -6.59 -8.15
C LEU A 97 -17.23 -6.30 -6.74
N LYS A 98 -16.89 -7.36 -6.01
CA LYS A 98 -16.14 -7.30 -4.76
C LYS A 98 -14.64 -7.31 -5.07
N ILE A 99 -13.97 -6.24 -4.73
CA ILE A 99 -12.55 -6.03 -5.01
C ILE A 99 -11.79 -5.98 -3.69
N ALA A 100 -10.85 -6.91 -3.52
CA ALA A 100 -10.00 -6.99 -2.33
C ALA A 100 -8.62 -6.38 -2.59
N PHE A 101 -8.12 -5.62 -1.61
CA PHE A 101 -6.78 -5.04 -1.60
C PHE A 101 -5.99 -5.63 -0.44
N VAL A 102 -4.89 -6.31 -0.76
CA VAL A 102 -3.97 -6.93 0.20
C VAL A 102 -2.65 -6.18 0.14
N GLY A 103 -2.20 -5.67 1.28
CA GLY A 103 -0.90 -5.03 1.40
C GLY A 103 0.20 -6.03 1.71
N PHE A 104 1.39 -5.83 1.14
CA PHE A 104 2.63 -6.48 1.49
C PHE A 104 3.75 -5.45 1.63
N ASN A 105 4.52 -5.53 2.72
CA ASN A 105 5.68 -4.67 2.96
C ASN A 105 6.88 -5.54 3.36
N GLU A 106 7.87 -5.67 2.47
CA GLU A 106 9.09 -6.47 2.69
C GLU A 106 9.81 -6.09 3.98
N PHE A 107 9.77 -4.81 4.36
CA PHE A 107 10.50 -4.27 5.48
C PHE A 107 9.80 -4.45 6.84
N ALA A 108 8.56 -4.89 6.83
CA ALA A 108 7.72 -5.01 8.04
C ALA A 108 7.27 -6.45 8.31
N TYR A 109 6.93 -7.21 7.29
CA TYR A 109 6.32 -8.52 7.47
C TYR A 109 7.34 -9.58 7.92
N LYS A 110 7.03 -10.18 9.06
CA LYS A 110 7.83 -11.26 9.66
C LYS A 110 7.39 -12.65 9.20
N ASN A 111 6.16 -12.78 8.69
CA ASN A 111 5.58 -14.05 8.29
C ASN A 111 4.95 -13.99 6.89
N PHE A 112 5.72 -14.40 5.90
CA PHE A 112 5.30 -14.42 4.50
C PHE A 112 4.12 -15.37 4.24
N ASP A 113 4.04 -16.50 4.96
CA ASP A 113 2.96 -17.47 4.79
C ASP A 113 1.58 -16.88 5.15
N GLN A 114 1.52 -15.98 6.14
CA GLN A 114 0.28 -15.29 6.49
C GLN A 114 -0.21 -14.38 5.35
N VAL A 115 0.68 -13.80 4.58
CA VAL A 115 0.30 -13.01 3.40
C VAL A 115 -0.34 -13.89 2.35
N LEU A 116 0.27 -15.05 2.06
CA LEU A 116 -0.27 -16.01 1.09
C LEU A 116 -1.66 -16.53 1.53
N GLU A 117 -1.83 -16.82 2.82
CA GLU A 117 -3.13 -17.24 3.36
C GLU A 117 -4.20 -16.14 3.25
N ARG A 118 -3.84 -14.88 3.46
CA ARG A 118 -4.76 -13.75 3.24
C ARG A 118 -5.17 -13.62 1.78
N ILE A 119 -4.22 -13.77 0.85
CA ILE A 119 -4.50 -13.73 -0.59
C ILE A 119 -5.46 -14.87 -0.97
N LYS A 120 -5.20 -16.10 -0.51
CA LYS A 120 -6.09 -17.25 -0.75
C LYS A 120 -7.49 -17.01 -0.20
N LYS A 121 -7.60 -16.50 1.02
CA LYS A 121 -8.88 -16.15 1.62
C LYS A 121 -9.60 -15.08 0.81
N ALA A 122 -8.90 -14.00 0.44
CA ALA A 122 -9.45 -12.93 -0.36
C ALA A 122 -9.97 -13.43 -1.72
N SER A 123 -9.20 -14.30 -2.39
CA SER A 123 -9.58 -14.91 -3.68
C SER A 123 -10.81 -15.80 -3.60
N ASN A 124 -11.03 -16.49 -2.47
CA ASN A 124 -12.22 -17.32 -2.26
C ASN A 124 -13.49 -16.49 -1.96
N GLU A 125 -13.36 -15.27 -1.48
CA GLU A 125 -14.46 -14.46 -0.96
C GLU A 125 -14.80 -13.25 -1.85
N ASN A 126 -13.96 -12.94 -2.86
CA ASN A 126 -14.09 -11.75 -3.69
C ASN A 126 -13.87 -12.06 -5.18
N ASP A 127 -14.35 -11.17 -6.04
CA ASP A 127 -14.28 -11.33 -7.50
C ASP A 127 -12.91 -10.94 -8.08
N VAL A 128 -12.20 -9.99 -7.44
CA VAL A 128 -10.88 -9.50 -7.88
C VAL A 128 -10.00 -9.24 -6.66
N VAL A 129 -8.73 -9.65 -6.73
CA VAL A 129 -7.74 -9.46 -5.67
C VAL A 129 -6.50 -8.74 -6.21
N PHE A 130 -6.25 -7.54 -5.69
CA PHE A 130 -5.01 -6.80 -5.93
C PHE A 130 -4.06 -6.92 -4.74
N VAL A 131 -2.80 -7.23 -5.02
CA VAL A 131 -1.72 -7.14 -4.02
C VAL A 131 -0.89 -5.90 -4.30
N PHE A 132 -0.78 -5.02 -3.31
CA PHE A 132 0.15 -3.89 -3.33
C PHE A 132 1.40 -4.28 -2.54
N ALA A 133 2.51 -4.44 -3.25
CA ALA A 133 3.76 -4.92 -2.70
C ALA A 133 4.81 -3.81 -2.68
N HIS A 134 5.18 -3.38 -1.47
CA HIS A 134 6.26 -2.44 -1.24
C HIS A 134 7.55 -3.22 -0.98
N PHE A 135 8.38 -3.37 -2.02
CA PHE A 135 9.49 -4.32 -2.02
C PHE A 135 10.57 -3.98 -3.05
N GLY A 136 11.76 -4.58 -2.88
CA GLY A 136 12.86 -4.48 -3.83
C GLY A 136 13.93 -3.48 -3.42
N GLU A 137 14.65 -2.96 -4.39
CA GLU A 137 15.75 -2.02 -4.20
C GLU A 137 15.45 -0.71 -4.90
N GLU A 138 15.78 0.41 -4.24
CA GLU A 138 15.60 1.75 -4.81
C GLU A 138 16.45 1.95 -6.07
N TYR A 139 15.89 2.69 -7.03
CA TYR A 139 16.54 3.13 -8.27
C TYR A 139 17.10 2.00 -9.15
N LYS A 140 16.48 0.80 -9.10
CA LYS A 140 16.76 -0.32 -10.00
C LYS A 140 15.66 -0.44 -11.05
N ASP A 141 16.04 -0.43 -12.32
CA ASP A 141 15.12 -0.49 -13.47
C ASP A 141 14.45 -1.85 -13.65
N PHE A 142 14.97 -2.90 -13.00
CA PHE A 142 14.44 -4.26 -13.08
C PHE A 142 14.18 -4.83 -11.70
N GLY A 143 13.06 -5.51 -11.58
CA GLY A 143 12.73 -6.26 -10.36
C GLY A 143 13.76 -7.39 -10.12
N ASN A 144 14.26 -7.47 -8.89
CA ASN A 144 15.19 -8.50 -8.47
C ASN A 144 14.51 -9.88 -8.34
N SER A 145 15.30 -10.94 -8.09
CA SER A 145 14.79 -12.31 -7.97
C SER A 145 13.78 -12.49 -6.82
N PHE A 146 13.91 -11.73 -5.74
CA PHE A 146 12.97 -11.74 -4.63
C PHE A 146 11.62 -11.17 -5.06
N GLN A 147 11.61 -10.01 -5.72
CA GLN A 147 10.38 -9.40 -6.23
C GLN A 147 9.67 -10.33 -7.23
N GLN A 148 10.40 -10.86 -8.21
CA GLN A 148 9.84 -11.76 -9.23
C GLN A 148 9.25 -13.03 -8.61
N LYS A 149 9.99 -13.69 -7.71
CA LYS A 149 9.54 -14.89 -7.02
C LYS A 149 8.27 -14.63 -6.23
N ASN A 150 8.27 -13.58 -5.41
CA ASN A 150 7.14 -13.29 -4.52
C ASN A 150 5.91 -12.82 -5.29
N ALA A 151 6.07 -11.98 -6.32
CA ALA A 151 4.96 -11.58 -7.16
C ALA A 151 4.27 -12.79 -7.81
N ARG A 152 5.04 -13.76 -8.33
CA ARG A 152 4.48 -15.00 -8.87
C ARG A 152 3.79 -15.85 -7.80
N MET A 153 4.34 -15.94 -6.58
CA MET A 153 3.70 -16.65 -5.47
C MET A 153 2.39 -15.98 -5.05
N PHE A 154 2.28 -14.65 -5.12
CA PHE A 154 1.02 -13.95 -4.88
C PHE A 154 -0.02 -14.28 -5.93
N ILE A 155 0.34 -14.30 -7.23
CA ILE A 155 -0.56 -14.72 -8.31
C ILE A 155 -0.95 -16.20 -8.12
N ASP A 156 0.00 -17.10 -7.83
CA ASP A 156 -0.27 -18.51 -7.56
C ASP A 156 -1.21 -18.74 -6.36
N SER A 157 -1.25 -17.80 -5.44
CA SER A 157 -2.14 -17.82 -4.27
C SER A 157 -3.52 -17.21 -4.52
N GLY A 158 -3.76 -16.70 -5.74
CA GLY A 158 -5.06 -16.20 -6.17
C GLY A 158 -5.18 -14.69 -6.33
N ALA A 159 -4.07 -13.95 -6.36
CA ALA A 159 -4.11 -12.55 -6.75
C ALA A 159 -4.26 -12.42 -8.28
N ASP A 160 -5.09 -11.47 -8.73
CA ASP A 160 -5.27 -11.16 -10.15
C ASP A 160 -4.20 -10.22 -10.67
N ALA A 161 -3.67 -9.35 -9.79
CA ALA A 161 -2.54 -8.50 -10.12
C ALA A 161 -1.70 -8.15 -8.90
N VAL A 162 -0.40 -7.92 -9.13
CA VAL A 162 0.56 -7.41 -8.14
C VAL A 162 1.08 -6.06 -8.62
N ILE A 163 0.94 -5.05 -7.78
CA ILE A 163 1.39 -3.68 -8.04
C ILE A 163 2.55 -3.38 -7.10
N GLY A 164 3.75 -3.21 -7.68
CA GLY A 164 4.97 -2.92 -6.94
C GLY A 164 5.12 -1.43 -6.61
N ALA A 165 5.69 -1.16 -5.43
CA ALA A 165 6.15 0.15 -5.00
C ALA A 165 7.52 0.02 -4.32
N HIS A 166 8.16 1.09 -3.90
CA HIS A 166 9.45 1.24 -3.26
C HIS A 166 10.61 1.60 -4.22
N PRO A 167 10.79 1.00 -5.41
CA PRO A 167 11.98 1.30 -6.22
C PRO A 167 12.10 2.75 -6.71
N HIS A 168 11.04 3.57 -6.61
CA HIS A 168 10.97 4.96 -7.08
C HIS A 168 11.29 5.15 -8.58
N VAL A 169 11.27 4.06 -9.34
CA VAL A 169 11.39 4.00 -10.80
C VAL A 169 10.38 3.01 -11.35
N VAL A 170 9.99 3.21 -12.60
CA VAL A 170 9.13 2.24 -13.29
C VAL A 170 9.97 1.02 -13.65
N GLN A 171 9.62 -0.13 -13.09
CA GLN A 171 10.25 -1.40 -13.39
C GLN A 171 9.51 -2.15 -14.50
N ASN A 172 10.09 -3.25 -14.96
CA ASN A 172 9.50 -4.11 -15.98
C ASN A 172 8.15 -4.69 -15.55
N ILE A 173 7.25 -4.85 -16.52
CA ILE A 173 5.97 -5.53 -16.34
C ILE A 173 6.14 -6.99 -16.78
N GLU A 174 5.58 -7.91 -16.02
CA GLU A 174 5.52 -9.32 -16.35
C GLU A 174 4.04 -9.75 -16.49
N ILE A 175 3.75 -10.49 -17.53
CA ILE A 175 2.48 -11.23 -17.68
C ILE A 175 2.78 -12.67 -17.25
N TYR A 176 2.11 -13.14 -16.20
CA TYR A 176 2.33 -14.44 -15.60
C TYR A 176 1.00 -15.17 -15.43
N LYS A 177 0.79 -16.31 -16.14
CA LYS A 177 -0.45 -17.11 -16.29
C LYS A 177 -1.59 -16.46 -17.02
#